data_fe03f4fed83ed6fedc2bb6704691de9c
#
_entry.id   fe03f4fed83ed6fedc2bb6704691de9c
#
_cell.length_a   1.000
_cell.length_b   1.000
_cell.length_c   1.000
_cell.angle_alpha   90.00
_cell.angle_beta   90.00
_cell.angle_gamma   90.00
#
_symmetry.space_group_name_H-M   'P 1'
#
loop_
_entity.id
_entity.type
_entity.pdbx_description
1 polymer ?
#
loop_
_entity_poly.entity_id
_entity_poly.type
_entity_poly.pdbx_seq_one_letter_code
_entity_poly.pdbx_strand_id
1 'polypeptide(L)'
;AGTVTVASPAPFHAYTVSFLAWRTWEEINMYNHITNSWTSEHLLPVDPRTKEAQDFLYDWLKNWCETHPKTNVVRFTSMFYNFVWIWGSDKRNQNLFTDWGSYDFTVSEKALDDFAAQYGYPLTAEDFINKGSLQVTHMPPTAHKRDYMEFTQQFVAGYGKKLVDLVHSYGKRAYVF
;
A
#
# COMPACT_ATOMS: atom_id res chain seq x y z
N ALA A 1 1.85 -4.18 -26.22
CA ALA A 1 3.14 -3.58 -25.91
C ALA A 1 3.20 -2.22 -26.60
N GLY A 2 3.44 -1.16 -25.82
CA GLY A 2 3.60 0.20 -26.36
C GLY A 2 5.05 0.46 -26.72
N THR A 3 5.25 1.34 -27.70
CA THR A 3 6.58 1.83 -28.07
C THR A 3 6.74 3.25 -27.57
N VAL A 4 7.85 3.54 -26.92
CA VAL A 4 8.21 4.89 -26.50
C VAL A 4 9.32 5.39 -27.43
N THR A 5 9.12 6.58 -27.98
CA THR A 5 10.11 7.24 -28.86
C THR A 5 10.62 8.48 -28.17
N VAL A 6 11.93 8.59 -28.04
CA VAL A 6 12.57 9.82 -27.56
C VAL A 6 12.85 10.69 -28.76
N ALA A 7 12.15 11.80 -28.88
CA ALA A 7 12.36 12.79 -29.93
C ALA A 7 13.59 13.65 -29.60
N SER A 8 14.50 13.82 -30.56
CA SER A 8 15.69 14.66 -30.44
C SER A 8 16.54 14.33 -29.21
N PRO A 9 17.04 13.09 -29.07
CA PRO A 9 17.83 12.71 -27.91
C PRO A 9 19.11 13.55 -27.83
N ALA A 10 19.43 14.03 -26.63
CA ALA A 10 20.70 14.73 -26.40
C ALA A 10 21.86 13.74 -26.47
N PRO A 11 22.98 14.08 -27.16
CA PRO A 11 24.13 13.21 -27.22
C PRO A 11 24.67 12.84 -25.83
N PHE A 12 25.14 11.63 -25.66
CA PHE A 12 25.75 11.11 -24.42
C PHE A 12 24.80 11.08 -23.20
N HIS A 13 23.49 11.15 -23.40
CA HIS A 13 22.50 10.98 -22.33
C HIS A 13 21.91 9.57 -22.33
N ALA A 14 21.74 9.04 -21.13
CA ALA A 14 20.94 7.84 -20.92
C ALA A 14 19.49 8.23 -20.66
N TYR A 15 18.55 7.47 -21.20
CA TYR A 15 17.11 7.68 -21.04
C TYR A 15 16.50 6.46 -20.37
N THR A 16 15.62 6.71 -19.40
CA THR A 16 14.84 5.66 -18.75
C THR A 16 13.36 5.89 -19.05
N VAL A 17 12.68 4.83 -19.40
CA VAL A 17 11.22 4.84 -19.50
C VAL A 17 10.66 4.36 -18.18
N SER A 18 9.86 5.20 -17.56
CA SER A 18 9.16 4.88 -16.33
C SER A 18 7.66 4.99 -16.53
N PHE A 19 6.93 4.17 -15.86
CA PHE A 19 5.48 4.21 -15.85
C PHE A 19 4.95 3.93 -14.44
N LEU A 20 3.79 4.51 -14.14
CA LEU A 20 3.10 4.25 -12.89
C LEU A 20 2.33 2.94 -13.01
N ALA A 21 2.66 1.98 -12.17
CA ALA A 21 1.86 0.77 -11.98
C ALA A 21 0.96 0.96 -10.76
N TRP A 22 -0.27 0.48 -10.86
CA TRP A 22 -1.17 0.47 -9.71
C TRP A 22 -0.62 -0.45 -8.64
N ARG A 23 -0.60 0.05 -7.41
CA ARG A 23 -0.14 -0.68 -6.25
C ARG A 23 -1.24 -0.67 -5.20
N THR A 24 -1.89 -1.80 -5.03
CA THR A 24 -2.96 -1.99 -4.06
C THR A 24 -2.45 -2.76 -2.84
N TRP A 25 -3.17 -2.64 -1.74
CA TRP A 25 -2.83 -3.37 -0.53
C TRP A 25 -3.00 -4.88 -0.75
N GLU A 26 -1.99 -5.61 -0.32
CA GLU A 26 -1.99 -7.06 -0.34
C GLU A 26 -1.76 -7.57 1.08
N GLU A 27 -2.61 -8.47 1.54
CA GLU A 27 -2.43 -9.05 2.85
C GLU A 27 -1.19 -9.95 2.89
N ILE A 28 -0.49 -9.98 4.04
CA ILE A 28 0.72 -10.80 4.26
C ILE A 28 0.34 -12.29 4.38
N ASN A 29 -0.36 -12.80 3.42
CA ASN A 29 -0.69 -14.22 3.38
C ASN A 29 0.48 -15.06 2.86
N MET A 30 1.36 -14.44 2.13
CA MET A 30 2.51 -15.07 1.49
C MET A 30 3.47 -15.71 2.50
N TYR A 31 3.60 -15.14 3.69
CA TYR A 31 4.45 -15.69 4.74
C TYR A 31 3.96 -17.06 5.20
N ASN A 32 2.68 -17.19 5.45
CA ASN A 32 2.07 -18.45 5.87
C ASN A 32 2.09 -19.49 4.76
N HIS A 33 1.94 -19.06 3.51
CA HIS A 33 2.01 -19.95 2.35
C HIS A 33 3.39 -20.58 2.18
N ILE A 34 4.46 -19.81 2.37
CA ILE A 34 5.83 -20.29 2.24
C ILE A 34 6.29 -21.04 3.48
N THR A 35 5.98 -20.55 4.68
CA THR A 35 6.49 -21.11 5.92
C THR A 35 5.64 -22.24 6.47
N ASN A 36 4.34 -22.24 6.18
CA ASN A 36 3.40 -23.21 6.75
C ASN A 36 2.75 -24.11 5.68
N SER A 37 3.21 -24.04 4.44
CA SER A 37 2.70 -24.84 3.32
C SER A 37 1.17 -24.75 3.15
N TRP A 38 0.60 -23.60 3.40
CA TRP A 38 -0.83 -23.40 3.21
C TRP A 38 -1.18 -23.46 1.73
N THR A 39 -2.19 -24.21 1.42
CA THR A 39 -2.70 -24.40 0.04
C THR A 39 -3.91 -23.51 -0.26
N SER A 40 -4.34 -22.69 0.70
CA SER A 40 -5.42 -21.73 0.48
C SER A 40 -5.03 -20.69 -0.57
N GLU A 41 -6.00 -20.27 -1.35
CA GLU A 41 -5.82 -19.22 -2.34
C GLU A 41 -5.29 -17.93 -1.68
N HIS A 42 -4.35 -17.26 -2.33
CA HIS A 42 -3.88 -15.96 -1.90
C HIS A 42 -5.03 -14.96 -1.92
N LEU A 43 -5.10 -14.10 -0.93
CA LEU A 43 -6.01 -12.98 -0.99
C LEU A 43 -5.60 -12.07 -2.15
N LEU A 44 -6.59 -11.68 -2.92
CA LEU A 44 -6.37 -10.74 -4.02
C LEU A 44 -6.00 -9.36 -3.46
N PRO A 45 -5.16 -8.61 -4.18
CA PRO A 45 -4.88 -7.24 -3.81
C PRO A 45 -6.17 -6.43 -3.70
N VAL A 46 -6.29 -5.64 -2.66
CA VAL A 46 -7.48 -4.86 -2.34
C VAL A 46 -7.12 -3.38 -2.27
N ASP A 47 -7.90 -2.53 -2.93
CA ASP A 47 -7.81 -1.09 -2.71
C ASP A 47 -8.73 -0.69 -1.54
N PRO A 48 -8.17 -0.35 -0.37
CA PRO A 48 -8.97 -0.03 0.81
C PRO A 48 -9.73 1.31 0.69
N ARG A 49 -9.53 2.07 -0.38
CA ARG A 49 -10.24 3.33 -0.63
C ARG A 49 -11.62 3.10 -1.25
N THR A 50 -11.86 1.95 -1.83
CA THR A 50 -13.20 1.64 -2.33
C THR A 50 -14.16 1.34 -1.18
N LYS A 51 -15.42 1.74 -1.36
CA LYS A 51 -16.45 1.49 -0.33
C LYS A 51 -16.65 -0.01 -0.12
N GLU A 52 -16.64 -0.76 -1.18
CA GLU A 52 -16.81 -2.22 -1.18
C GLU A 52 -15.73 -2.90 -0.34
N ALA A 53 -14.47 -2.51 -0.53
CA ALA A 53 -13.36 -3.03 0.26
C ALA A 53 -13.47 -2.64 1.73
N GLN A 54 -13.85 -1.40 2.02
CA GLN A 54 -14.04 -0.95 3.40
C GLN A 54 -15.18 -1.69 4.10
N ASP A 55 -16.30 -1.87 3.44
CA ASP A 55 -17.43 -2.59 3.98
C ASP A 55 -17.07 -4.07 4.22
N PHE A 56 -16.42 -4.71 3.25
CA PHE A 56 -15.95 -6.08 3.39
C PHE A 56 -15.01 -6.26 4.58
N LEU A 57 -14.00 -5.42 4.72
CA LEU A 57 -13.03 -5.50 5.83
C LEU A 57 -13.70 -5.23 7.18
N TYR A 58 -14.65 -4.28 7.21
CA TYR A 58 -15.41 -3.97 8.42
C TYR A 58 -16.29 -5.15 8.86
N ASP A 59 -17.05 -5.72 7.94
CA ASP A 59 -17.96 -6.83 8.22
C ASP A 59 -17.18 -8.11 8.56
N TRP A 60 -16.03 -8.35 7.90
CA TRP A 60 -15.14 -9.43 8.23
C TRP A 60 -14.62 -9.32 9.68
N LEU A 61 -14.12 -8.13 10.06
CA LEU A 61 -13.61 -7.88 11.41
C LEU A 61 -14.73 -7.99 12.46
N LYS A 62 -15.93 -7.51 12.15
CA LYS A 62 -17.09 -7.64 12.97
C LYS A 62 -17.43 -9.09 13.25
N ASN A 63 -17.59 -9.89 12.20
CA ASN A 63 -17.85 -11.32 12.30
C ASN A 63 -16.75 -12.05 13.09
N TRP A 64 -15.50 -11.66 12.87
CA TRP A 64 -14.38 -12.23 13.61
C TRP A 64 -14.48 -11.93 15.11
N CYS A 65 -14.80 -10.70 15.50
CA CYS A 65 -14.99 -10.31 16.90
C CYS A 65 -16.12 -11.10 17.56
N GLU A 66 -17.20 -11.34 16.84
CA GLU A 66 -18.37 -12.10 17.32
C GLU A 66 -18.04 -13.58 17.53
N THR A 67 -17.31 -14.17 16.58
CA THR A 67 -16.99 -15.60 16.62
C THR A 67 -15.80 -15.94 17.53
N HIS A 68 -15.05 -14.95 17.99
CA HIS A 68 -13.90 -15.12 18.87
C HIS A 68 -14.06 -14.39 20.23
N PRO A 69 -15.11 -14.71 21.02
CA PRO A 69 -15.42 -13.96 22.25
C PRO A 69 -14.33 -14.06 23.32
N LYS A 70 -13.49 -15.09 23.28
CA LYS A 70 -12.41 -15.31 24.25
C LYS A 70 -11.13 -14.54 23.93
N THR A 71 -11.03 -13.92 22.75
CA THR A 71 -9.88 -13.11 22.37
C THR A 71 -10.02 -11.71 22.98
N ASN A 72 -9.00 -11.29 23.71
CA ASN A 72 -9.00 -10.00 24.41
C ASN A 72 -8.32 -8.88 23.63
N VAL A 73 -7.49 -9.21 22.63
CA VAL A 73 -6.65 -8.27 21.91
C VAL A 73 -6.70 -8.57 20.43
N VAL A 74 -6.94 -7.54 19.62
CA VAL A 74 -6.76 -7.56 18.17
C VAL A 74 -5.53 -6.74 17.84
N ARG A 75 -4.60 -7.30 17.10
CA ARG A 75 -3.42 -6.59 16.64
C ARG A 75 -3.52 -6.35 15.13
N PHE A 76 -3.53 -5.10 14.75
CA PHE A 76 -3.38 -4.68 13.36
C PHE A 76 -1.89 -4.53 13.05
N THR A 77 -1.36 -5.47 12.30
CA THR A 77 0.03 -5.43 11.87
C THR A 77 0.09 -4.81 10.50
N SER A 78 0.82 -3.71 10.38
CA SER A 78 1.08 -3.04 9.09
C SER A 78 -0.21 -2.70 8.34
N MET A 79 -1.12 -2.04 9.02
CA MET A 79 -2.41 -1.65 8.45
C MET A 79 -2.20 -0.83 7.17
N PHE A 80 -2.63 -1.38 6.05
CA PHE A 80 -2.58 -0.75 4.71
C PHE A 80 -1.18 -0.42 4.18
N TYR A 81 -0.13 -0.97 4.76
CA TYR A 81 1.21 -0.88 4.18
C TYR A 81 1.38 -1.90 3.05
N ASN A 82 2.00 -1.45 1.98
CA ASN A 82 2.45 -2.35 0.94
C ASN A 82 3.77 -3.00 1.37
N PHE A 83 3.72 -4.31 1.59
CA PHE A 83 4.94 -5.09 1.66
C PHE A 83 5.35 -5.45 0.24
N VAL A 84 6.48 -4.98 -0.18
CA VAL A 84 7.10 -5.52 -1.39
C VAL A 84 7.94 -6.72 -0.98
N TRP A 85 7.41 -7.89 -1.16
CA TRP A 85 8.21 -9.09 -1.23
C TRP A 85 8.69 -9.23 -2.66
N ILE A 86 9.96 -8.99 -2.89
CA ILE A 86 10.57 -9.34 -4.14
C ILE A 86 11.17 -10.72 -3.95
N TRP A 87 10.47 -11.74 -4.32
CA TRP A 87 11.03 -13.07 -4.48
C TRP A 87 11.64 -13.13 -5.86
N GLY A 88 12.95 -13.14 -5.91
CA GLY A 88 13.63 -13.43 -7.16
C GLY A 88 13.31 -14.85 -7.58
N SER A 89 12.95 -15.01 -8.83
CA SER A 89 12.79 -16.32 -9.45
C SER A 89 14.13 -17.02 -9.71
N ASP A 90 15.23 -16.33 -9.50
CA ASP A 90 16.58 -16.84 -9.68
C ASP A 90 17.37 -16.87 -8.36
N LYS A 91 18.42 -17.69 -8.35
CA LYS A 91 19.29 -17.87 -7.17
C LYS A 91 19.97 -16.59 -6.67
N ARG A 92 20.05 -15.54 -7.48
CA ARG A 92 20.71 -14.27 -7.12
C ARG A 92 19.81 -13.38 -6.26
N ASN A 93 18.51 -13.59 -6.36
CA ASN A 93 17.50 -12.73 -5.74
C ASN A 93 16.72 -13.42 -4.62
N GLN A 94 17.30 -14.46 -4.02
CA GLN A 94 16.63 -15.23 -2.96
C GLN A 94 16.62 -14.55 -1.59
N ASN A 95 17.34 -13.45 -1.42
CA ASN A 95 17.46 -12.73 -0.14
C ASN A 95 16.76 -11.38 -0.23
N LEU A 96 15.44 -11.37 -0.25
CA LEU A 96 14.76 -10.15 -0.53
C LEU A 96 13.98 -9.60 0.63
N PHE A 97 14.22 -8.34 0.82
CA PHE A 97 13.75 -7.51 1.90
C PHE A 97 12.26 -7.20 1.79
N THR A 98 11.60 -7.26 2.91
CA THR A 98 10.47 -6.37 3.18
C THR A 98 11.03 -4.97 3.32
N ASP A 99 10.69 -4.08 2.44
CA ASP A 99 10.94 -2.67 2.69
C ASP A 99 9.86 -2.15 3.65
N TRP A 100 10.19 -2.17 4.92
CA TRP A 100 9.36 -1.60 5.98
C TRP A 100 9.32 -0.06 5.90
N GLY A 101 10.14 0.53 5.06
CA GLY A 101 10.29 1.96 4.94
C GLY A 101 9.54 2.57 3.76
N SER A 102 8.94 1.78 2.88
CA SER A 102 8.14 2.35 1.82
C SER A 102 6.78 2.75 2.37
N TYR A 103 6.70 3.96 2.85
CA TYR A 103 5.44 4.67 3.11
C TYR A 103 4.67 4.95 1.81
N ASP A 104 5.03 4.28 0.73
CA ASP A 104 4.31 4.28 -0.52
C ASP A 104 3.07 3.43 -0.37
N PHE A 105 2.12 4.02 0.30
CA PHE A 105 0.79 3.50 0.42
C PHE A 105 0.18 3.21 -0.95
N THR A 106 -0.84 2.38 -0.97
CA THR A 106 -1.63 2.05 -2.14
C THR A 106 -1.76 3.22 -3.12
N VAL A 107 -1.25 3.03 -4.32
CA VAL A 107 -1.45 3.94 -5.45
C VAL A 107 -2.39 3.25 -6.41
N SER A 108 -3.59 3.76 -6.54
CA SER A 108 -4.64 3.27 -7.44
C SER A 108 -5.25 4.42 -8.21
N GLU A 109 -6.01 4.13 -9.25
CA GLU A 109 -6.77 5.13 -9.99
C GLU A 109 -7.66 5.93 -9.03
N LYS A 110 -8.41 5.23 -8.18
CA LYS A 110 -9.24 5.87 -7.17
C LYS A 110 -8.46 6.75 -6.21
N ALA A 111 -7.28 6.32 -5.76
CA ALA A 111 -6.44 7.14 -4.88
C ALA A 111 -6.00 8.44 -5.56
N LEU A 112 -5.66 8.38 -6.84
CA LEU A 112 -5.26 9.56 -7.61
C LEU A 112 -6.43 10.50 -7.90
N ASP A 113 -7.61 9.95 -8.21
CA ASP A 113 -8.83 10.73 -8.41
C ASP A 113 -9.27 11.42 -7.11
N ASP A 114 -9.29 10.71 -6.00
CA ASP A 114 -9.64 11.27 -4.69
C ASP A 114 -8.62 12.35 -4.27
N PHE A 115 -7.34 12.13 -4.52
CA PHE A 115 -6.30 13.12 -4.28
C PHE A 115 -6.53 14.38 -5.11
N ALA A 116 -6.74 14.22 -6.42
CA ALA A 116 -6.96 15.35 -7.31
C ALA A 116 -8.21 16.14 -6.90
N ALA A 117 -9.27 15.47 -6.47
CA ALA A 117 -10.48 16.10 -5.96
C ALA A 117 -10.23 16.89 -4.66
N GLN A 118 -9.40 16.37 -3.76
CA GLN A 118 -9.12 16.98 -2.47
C GLN A 118 -8.11 18.12 -2.56
N TYR A 119 -7.04 17.97 -3.34
CA TYR A 119 -5.93 18.92 -3.42
C TYR A 119 -6.01 19.88 -4.61
N GLY A 120 -6.90 19.61 -5.56
CA GLY A 120 -7.14 20.50 -6.71
C GLY A 120 -6.13 20.38 -7.85
N TYR A 121 -5.27 19.35 -7.83
CA TYR A 121 -4.33 19.06 -8.91
C TYR A 121 -4.07 17.55 -9.01
N PRO A 122 -3.79 17.02 -10.21
CA PRO A 122 -3.48 15.60 -10.38
C PRO A 122 -2.01 15.31 -10.08
N LEU A 123 -1.73 14.07 -9.66
CA LEU A 123 -0.37 13.53 -9.59
C LEU A 123 -0.06 12.73 -10.85
N THR A 124 1.22 12.67 -11.17
CA THR A 124 1.78 11.92 -12.30
C THR A 124 2.81 10.91 -11.79
N ALA A 125 3.25 10.01 -12.67
CA ALA A 125 4.33 9.09 -12.34
C ALA A 125 5.60 9.80 -11.87
N GLU A 126 5.87 11.01 -12.40
CA GLU A 126 7.05 11.80 -12.04
C GLU A 126 7.05 12.23 -10.58
N ASP A 127 5.89 12.45 -9.99
CA ASP A 127 5.78 12.81 -8.57
C ASP A 127 6.22 11.67 -7.63
N PHE A 128 6.16 10.43 -8.12
CA PHE A 128 6.58 9.25 -7.37
C PHE A 128 8.03 8.85 -7.63
N ILE A 129 8.55 9.08 -8.84
CA ILE A 129 9.91 8.68 -9.21
C ILE A 129 10.95 9.80 -9.06
N ASN A 130 10.52 11.06 -8.87
CA ASN A 130 11.38 12.21 -8.63
C ASN A 130 12.59 12.26 -9.59
N LYS A 131 12.35 12.35 -10.89
CA LYS A 131 13.38 12.37 -11.96
C LYS A 131 14.32 11.17 -11.92
N GLY A 132 13.82 10.01 -11.55
CA GLY A 132 14.59 8.77 -11.43
C GLY A 132 15.45 8.67 -10.17
N SER A 133 15.43 9.67 -9.28
CA SER A 133 16.18 9.64 -8.03
C SER A 133 15.47 8.88 -6.92
N LEU A 134 14.23 8.53 -7.13
CA LEU A 134 13.31 7.98 -6.13
C LEU A 134 13.09 8.90 -4.91
N GLN A 135 12.00 8.68 -4.23
CA GLN A 135 11.71 9.37 -2.96
C GLN A 135 12.35 8.54 -1.82
N VAL A 136 13.59 8.86 -1.48
CA VAL A 136 14.33 8.13 -0.44
C VAL A 136 14.27 8.85 0.90
N THR A 137 14.31 8.10 2.00
CA THR A 137 14.08 8.62 3.35
C THR A 137 15.05 9.70 3.83
N HIS A 138 16.25 9.74 3.27
CA HIS A 138 17.28 10.74 3.65
C HIS A 138 17.21 12.03 2.82
N MET A 139 16.29 12.12 1.87
CA MET A 139 16.06 13.33 1.08
C MET A 139 14.71 13.94 1.40
N PRO A 140 14.60 15.27 1.49
CA PRO A 140 13.31 15.91 1.65
C PRO A 140 12.38 15.54 0.48
N PRO A 141 11.15 15.15 0.76
CA PRO A 141 10.17 14.86 -0.29
C PRO A 141 9.81 16.15 -1.05
N THR A 142 9.43 16.01 -2.31
CA THR A 142 8.81 17.10 -3.07
C THR A 142 7.51 17.56 -2.41
N ALA A 143 7.02 18.75 -2.74
CA ALA A 143 5.74 19.24 -2.21
C ALA A 143 4.58 18.28 -2.55
N HIS A 144 4.48 17.86 -3.81
CA HIS A 144 3.45 16.90 -4.25
C HIS A 144 3.53 15.57 -3.51
N LYS A 145 4.73 15.05 -3.28
CA LYS A 145 4.90 13.81 -2.49
C LYS A 145 4.47 13.99 -1.04
N ARG A 146 4.75 15.13 -0.42
CA ARG A 146 4.27 15.43 0.94
C ARG A 146 2.76 15.47 1.01
N ASP A 147 2.13 16.15 0.07
CA ASP A 147 0.67 16.24 0.01
C ASP A 147 0.05 14.86 -0.15
N TYR A 148 0.64 14.00 -0.98
CA TYR A 148 0.20 12.61 -1.12
C TYR A 148 0.42 11.78 0.15
N MET A 149 1.53 11.97 0.86
CA MET A 149 1.78 11.31 2.14
C MET A 149 0.76 11.75 3.20
N GLU A 150 0.46 13.05 3.26
CA GLU A 150 -0.57 13.58 4.18
C GLU A 150 -1.95 13.02 3.85
N PHE A 151 -2.33 13.05 2.57
CA PHE A 151 -3.56 12.45 2.06
C PHE A 151 -3.71 10.98 2.47
N THR A 152 -2.64 10.22 2.34
CA THR A 152 -2.58 8.82 2.74
C THR A 152 -2.72 8.66 4.25
N GLN A 153 -2.00 9.47 5.02
CA GLN A 153 -2.05 9.43 6.48
C GLN A 153 -3.45 9.74 7.01
N GLN A 154 -4.12 10.73 6.43
CA GLN A 154 -5.49 11.08 6.80
C GLN A 154 -6.45 9.90 6.57
N PHE A 155 -6.33 9.22 5.43
CA PHE A 155 -7.14 8.05 5.15
C PHE A 155 -6.87 6.91 6.14
N VAL A 156 -5.60 6.56 6.36
CA VAL A 156 -5.21 5.47 7.27
C VAL A 156 -5.67 5.76 8.70
N ALA A 157 -5.49 6.99 9.18
CA ALA A 157 -5.94 7.39 10.51
C ALA A 157 -7.46 7.32 10.65
N GLY A 158 -8.20 7.82 9.65
CA GLY A 158 -9.65 7.84 9.67
C GLY A 158 -10.25 6.44 9.62
N TYR A 159 -9.85 5.64 8.65
CA TYR A 159 -10.39 4.29 8.50
C TYR A 159 -9.84 3.33 9.57
N GLY A 160 -8.58 3.46 9.93
CA GLY A 160 -7.99 2.70 11.03
C GLY A 160 -8.72 2.94 12.36
N LYS A 161 -9.06 4.21 12.64
CA LYS A 161 -9.87 4.55 13.81
C LYS A 161 -11.23 3.84 13.79
N LYS A 162 -11.91 3.79 12.64
CA LYS A 162 -13.20 3.09 12.49
C LYS A 162 -13.09 1.60 12.85
N LEU A 163 -11.99 0.95 12.42
CA LEU A 163 -11.75 -0.47 12.74
C LEU A 163 -11.40 -0.67 14.22
N VAL A 164 -10.60 0.22 14.80
CA VAL A 164 -10.26 0.20 16.22
C VAL A 164 -11.51 0.41 17.09
N ASP A 165 -12.34 1.37 16.76
CA ASP A 165 -13.62 1.63 17.47
C ASP A 165 -14.53 0.40 17.41
N LEU A 166 -14.58 -0.30 16.29
CA LEU A 166 -15.31 -1.55 16.17
C LEU A 166 -14.79 -2.61 17.17
N VAL A 167 -13.47 -2.81 17.23
CA VAL A 167 -12.84 -3.75 18.18
C VAL A 167 -13.20 -3.39 19.62
N HIS A 168 -13.13 -2.11 19.97
CA HIS A 168 -13.46 -1.60 21.29
C HIS A 168 -14.94 -1.82 21.63
N SER A 169 -15.85 -1.74 20.66
CA SER A 169 -17.29 -1.98 20.89
C SER A 169 -17.59 -3.41 21.35
N TYR A 170 -16.69 -4.36 21.09
CA TYR A 170 -16.74 -5.74 21.58
C TYR A 170 -15.98 -5.95 22.91
N GLY A 171 -15.57 -4.88 23.59
CA GLY A 171 -14.82 -4.94 24.85
C GLY A 171 -13.40 -5.45 24.69
N LYS A 172 -12.88 -5.50 23.46
CA LYS A 172 -11.51 -5.96 23.15
C LYS A 172 -10.56 -4.78 23.06
N ARG A 173 -9.25 -5.03 23.27
CA ARG A 173 -8.21 -4.03 23.05
C ARG A 173 -7.70 -4.12 21.61
N ALA A 174 -7.33 -2.98 21.05
CA ALA A 174 -6.68 -2.90 19.74
C ALA A 174 -5.26 -2.37 19.87
N TYR A 175 -4.32 -2.98 19.16
CA TYR A 175 -2.97 -2.48 18.99
C TYR A 175 -2.72 -2.28 17.50
N VAL A 176 -2.18 -1.11 17.16
CA VAL A 176 -1.76 -0.79 15.79
C VAL A 176 -0.24 -0.71 15.79
N PHE A 177 0.38 -1.36 14.81
CA PHE A 177 1.83 -1.40 14.66
C PHE A 177 2.21 -0.83 13.28
#